data_6ef5564d99844fdaefb9dc013b3fb2a7
#
_entry.id   6ef5564d99844fdaefb9dc013b3fb2a7
#
_cell.length_a   1.000
_cell.length_b   1.000
_cell.length_c   1.000
_cell.angle_alpha   90.00
_cell.angle_beta   90.00
_cell.angle_gamma   90.00
#
_symmetry.space_group_name_H-M   'P 1'
#
loop_
_entity.id
_entity.type
_entity.pdbx_description
1 polymer ?
#
loop_
_entity_poly.entity_id
_entity_poly.type
_entity_poly.pdbx_seq_one_letter_code
_entity_poly.pdbx_strand_id
1 'polypeptide(L)'
;MKLSVVFPSVMYREGRVGVKKLMSGIEEIGYDELDVFDHVVMGFPTKHRQAPVYDPKIPIMEAVTMLSFAAAVTEHIKLGTGVMVLPQRQIALVAKQVSSLDTLSNGRIRLGVGIGWQRSEYEALNENFR
;
A
#
# COMPACT_ATOMS: atom_id res chain seq x y z
N MET A 1 0.18 -6.65 24.05
CA MET A 1 0.38 -7.20 22.68
C MET A 1 -0.15 -6.15 21.73
N LYS A 2 0.52 -5.89 20.60
CA LYS A 2 0.00 -4.99 19.55
C LYS A 2 -0.51 -5.83 18.39
N LEU A 3 -1.61 -5.40 17.80
CA LEU A 3 -2.27 -6.08 16.69
C LEU A 3 -2.32 -5.16 15.47
N SER A 4 -1.73 -5.61 14.38
CA SER A 4 -1.84 -4.98 13.06
C SER A 4 -2.83 -5.74 12.20
N VAL A 5 -3.56 -5.03 11.36
CA VAL A 5 -4.43 -5.61 10.33
C VAL A 5 -4.01 -5.10 8.96
N VAL A 6 -3.98 -5.99 7.98
CA VAL A 6 -3.68 -5.63 6.59
C VAL A 6 -4.97 -5.30 5.86
N PHE A 7 -5.00 -4.14 5.20
CA PHE A 7 -6.14 -3.76 4.35
C PHE A 7 -6.33 -4.79 3.22
N PRO A 8 -7.55 -5.30 2.99
CA PRO A 8 -7.80 -6.38 2.03
C PRO A 8 -7.82 -5.90 0.56
N SER A 9 -6.75 -5.27 0.10
CA SER A 9 -6.64 -4.60 -1.20
C SER A 9 -7.03 -5.46 -2.40
N VAL A 10 -6.76 -6.78 -2.34
CA VAL A 10 -7.08 -7.71 -3.43
C VAL A 10 -8.57 -8.03 -3.51
N MET A 11 -9.27 -8.03 -2.39
CA MET A 11 -10.67 -8.48 -2.29
C MET A 11 -11.68 -7.34 -2.23
N TYR A 12 -11.25 -6.14 -1.82
CA TYR A 12 -12.15 -5.05 -1.50
C TYR A 12 -12.57 -4.25 -2.74
N ARG A 13 -13.90 -4.06 -2.94
CA ARG A 13 -14.49 -3.46 -4.16
C ARG A 13 -15.56 -2.39 -3.88
N GLU A 14 -15.75 -2.01 -2.62
CA GLU A 14 -16.89 -1.17 -2.24
C GLU A 14 -16.68 0.34 -2.45
N GLY A 15 -15.60 0.75 -3.10
CA GLY A 15 -15.31 2.15 -3.41
C GLY A 15 -15.11 3.02 -2.17
N ARG A 16 -15.15 4.35 -2.36
CA ARG A 16 -14.78 5.33 -1.33
C ARG A 16 -15.54 5.18 -0.01
N VAL A 17 -16.85 4.98 -0.09
CA VAL A 17 -17.71 4.91 1.12
C VAL A 17 -17.37 3.69 1.96
N GLY A 18 -17.25 2.55 1.30
CA GLY A 18 -16.90 1.32 1.97
C GLY A 18 -15.46 1.33 2.50
N VAL A 19 -14.49 1.84 1.74
CA VAL A 19 -13.11 2.02 2.21
C VAL A 19 -13.07 2.87 3.49
N LYS A 20 -13.75 4.01 3.50
CA LYS A 20 -13.87 4.85 4.70
C LYS A 20 -14.45 4.08 5.88
N LYS A 21 -15.59 3.40 5.68
CA LYS A 21 -16.26 2.62 6.73
C LYS A 21 -15.36 1.52 7.29
N LEU A 22 -14.63 0.81 6.42
CA LEU A 22 -13.72 -0.24 6.85
C LEU A 22 -12.55 0.33 7.67
N MET A 23 -11.90 1.40 7.21
CA MET A 23 -10.76 2.01 7.91
C MET A 23 -11.16 2.56 9.29
N SER A 24 -12.26 3.31 9.36
CA SER A 24 -12.79 3.82 10.64
C SER A 24 -13.22 2.68 11.57
N GLY A 25 -13.87 1.64 11.03
CA GLY A 25 -14.28 0.48 11.81
C GLY A 25 -13.11 -0.33 12.38
N ILE A 26 -11.99 -0.43 11.65
CA ILE A 26 -10.76 -1.06 12.14
C ILE A 26 -10.21 -0.28 13.36
N GLU A 27 -10.21 1.04 13.30
CA GLU A 27 -9.81 1.88 14.44
C GLU A 27 -10.79 1.75 15.61
N GLU A 28 -12.09 1.76 15.37
CA GLU A 28 -13.14 1.62 16.41
C GLU A 28 -13.07 0.26 17.13
N ILE A 29 -12.70 -0.80 16.43
CA ILE A 29 -12.48 -2.14 17.03
C ILE A 29 -11.27 -2.14 17.97
N GLY A 30 -10.31 -1.23 17.76
CA GLY A 30 -9.13 -1.07 18.62
C GLY A 30 -7.87 -1.79 18.12
N TYR A 31 -7.73 -1.99 16.82
CA TYR A 31 -6.44 -2.39 16.25
C TYR A 31 -5.40 -1.29 16.45
N ASP A 32 -4.16 -1.70 16.72
CA ASP A 32 -3.04 -0.76 16.93
C ASP A 32 -2.52 -0.17 15.63
N GLU A 33 -2.63 -0.92 14.52
CA GLU A 33 -2.04 -0.55 13.23
C GLU A 33 -2.84 -1.09 12.05
N LEU A 34 -2.97 -0.25 11.01
CA LEU A 34 -3.49 -0.60 9.69
C LEU A 34 -2.34 -0.60 8.69
N ASP A 35 -2.06 -1.75 8.11
CA ASP A 35 -1.04 -1.93 7.07
C ASP A 35 -1.65 -2.00 5.68
N VAL A 36 -0.93 -1.44 4.71
CA VAL A 36 -1.24 -1.56 3.28
C VAL A 36 -0.02 -2.17 2.57
N PHE A 37 -0.22 -3.22 1.78
CA PHE A 37 0.84 -3.74 0.92
C PHE A 37 0.92 -2.95 -0.39
N ASP A 38 2.04 -3.09 -1.09
CA ASP A 38 2.37 -2.25 -2.24
C ASP A 38 2.49 -3.07 -3.53
N HIS A 39 1.73 -2.63 -4.54
CA HIS A 39 1.90 -3.02 -5.94
C HIS A 39 1.73 -1.77 -6.80
N VAL A 40 2.83 -1.28 -7.39
CA VAL A 40 2.79 -0.08 -8.23
C VAL A 40 2.05 -0.36 -9.54
N VAL A 41 2.28 -1.55 -10.11
CA VAL A 41 1.70 -1.99 -11.37
C VAL A 41 1.63 -3.51 -11.42
N MET A 42 0.56 -4.05 -12.01
CA MET A 42 0.46 -5.47 -12.37
C MET A 42 0.74 -5.64 -13.85
N GLY A 43 1.88 -6.22 -14.20
CA GLY A 43 2.20 -6.49 -15.60
C GLY A 43 1.33 -7.58 -16.19
N PHE A 44 0.60 -7.30 -17.27
CA PHE A 44 -0.10 -8.34 -18.02
C PHE A 44 0.89 -9.40 -18.53
N PRO A 45 0.52 -10.69 -18.50
CA PRO A 45 1.36 -11.74 -19.06
C PRO A 45 1.56 -11.53 -20.57
N THR A 46 2.77 -11.79 -21.04
CA THR A 46 3.13 -11.76 -22.45
C THR A 46 3.93 -13.00 -22.81
N LYS A 47 4.32 -13.16 -24.07
CA LYS A 47 5.20 -14.26 -24.50
C LYS A 47 6.52 -14.31 -23.70
N HIS A 48 6.98 -13.17 -23.19
CA HIS A 48 8.26 -13.01 -22.49
C HIS A 48 8.12 -12.59 -21.01
N ARG A 49 6.88 -12.37 -20.54
CA ARG A 49 6.58 -11.96 -19.17
C ARG A 49 5.68 -12.99 -18.51
N GLN A 50 6.11 -13.50 -17.36
CA GLN A 50 5.31 -14.42 -16.56
C GLN A 50 4.01 -13.75 -16.06
N ALA A 51 2.98 -14.57 -15.86
CA ALA A 51 1.75 -14.11 -15.23
C ALA A 51 2.03 -13.67 -13.78
N PRO A 52 1.46 -12.53 -13.34
CA PRO A 52 1.53 -12.12 -11.95
C PRO A 52 0.71 -13.08 -11.07
N VAL A 53 0.98 -13.09 -9.77
CA VAL A 53 0.20 -13.88 -8.79
C VAL A 53 -1.24 -13.37 -8.68
N TYR A 54 -1.42 -12.06 -8.74
CA TYR A 54 -2.74 -11.44 -8.76
C TYR A 54 -3.16 -11.12 -10.20
N ASP A 55 -4.46 -11.26 -10.48
CA ASP A 55 -5.01 -10.85 -11.77
C ASP A 55 -4.71 -9.35 -12.00
N PRO A 56 -4.06 -8.98 -13.12
CA PRO A 56 -3.75 -7.58 -13.41
C PRO A 56 -4.97 -6.67 -13.56
N LYS A 57 -6.17 -7.21 -13.67
CA LYS A 57 -7.42 -6.45 -13.67
C LYS A 57 -7.91 -6.07 -12.27
N ILE A 58 -7.29 -6.60 -11.22
CA ILE A 58 -7.63 -6.24 -9.84
C ILE A 58 -7.16 -4.80 -9.57
N PRO A 59 -8.07 -3.87 -9.19
CA PRO A 59 -7.71 -2.49 -8.92
C PRO A 59 -7.07 -2.36 -7.53
N ILE A 60 -5.84 -2.83 -7.38
CA ILE A 60 -5.06 -2.61 -6.15
C ILE A 60 -4.70 -1.13 -6.09
N MET A 61 -5.13 -0.46 -5.04
CA MET A 61 -4.87 0.96 -4.86
C MET A 61 -3.43 1.19 -4.38
N GLU A 62 -2.83 2.29 -4.84
CA GLU A 62 -1.47 2.67 -4.52
C GLU A 62 -1.31 2.97 -3.02
N ALA A 63 -0.23 2.46 -2.40
CA ALA A 63 -0.09 2.40 -0.95
C ALA A 63 -0.08 3.78 -0.27
N VAL A 64 0.68 4.76 -0.80
CA VAL A 64 0.74 6.10 -0.20
C VAL A 64 -0.60 6.83 -0.31
N THR A 65 -1.28 6.67 -1.43
CA THR A 65 -2.63 7.22 -1.66
C THR A 65 -3.63 6.64 -0.66
N MET A 66 -3.58 5.32 -0.44
CA MET A 66 -4.44 4.65 0.54
C MET A 66 -4.17 5.11 1.97
N LEU A 67 -2.90 5.20 2.35
CA LEU A 67 -2.52 5.67 3.69
C LEU A 67 -2.88 7.15 3.89
N SER A 68 -2.79 7.98 2.84
CA SER A 68 -3.23 9.38 2.91
C SER A 68 -4.74 9.47 3.15
N PHE A 69 -5.51 8.63 2.47
CA PHE A 69 -6.96 8.55 2.71
C PHE A 69 -7.26 8.03 4.11
N ALA A 70 -6.55 6.98 4.58
CA ALA A 70 -6.67 6.46 5.94
C ALA A 70 -6.37 7.54 6.99
N ALA A 71 -5.30 8.31 6.80
CA ALA A 71 -4.93 9.41 7.69
C ALA A 71 -6.04 10.48 7.83
N ALA A 72 -6.79 10.70 6.75
CA ALA A 72 -7.88 11.69 6.73
C ALA A 72 -9.19 11.17 7.36
N VAL A 73 -9.33 9.86 7.58
CA VAL A 73 -10.58 9.26 8.10
C VAL A 73 -10.41 8.51 9.42
N THR A 74 -9.20 8.55 9.98
CA THR A 74 -8.85 7.96 11.28
C THR A 74 -8.06 8.95 12.13
N GLU A 75 -8.06 8.79 13.46
CA GLU A 75 -7.45 9.75 14.39
C GLU A 75 -6.24 9.17 15.15
N HIS A 76 -6.23 7.88 15.48
CA HIS A 76 -5.30 7.32 16.44
C HIS A 76 -4.49 6.12 15.92
N ILE A 77 -5.07 5.30 15.06
CA ILE A 77 -4.44 4.08 14.55
C ILE A 77 -3.14 4.38 13.81
N LYS A 78 -2.10 3.59 14.05
CA LYS A 78 -0.87 3.66 13.26
C LYS A 78 -1.12 3.20 11.83
N LEU A 79 -0.43 3.81 10.89
CA LEU A 79 -0.60 3.56 9.46
C LEU A 79 0.71 3.09 8.87
N GLY A 80 0.73 1.89 8.32
CA GLY A 80 1.96 1.24 7.88
C GLY A 80 1.94 0.76 6.44
N THR A 81 3.13 0.64 5.85
CA THR A 81 3.33 -0.15 4.64
C THR A 81 3.88 -1.53 5.01
N GLY A 82 3.23 -2.57 4.55
CA GLY A 82 3.64 -3.94 4.81
C GLY A 82 3.81 -4.77 3.53
N VAL A 83 4.79 -4.48 2.68
CA VAL A 83 5.81 -3.44 2.67
C VAL A 83 5.77 -2.61 1.39
N MET A 84 6.39 -1.41 1.39
CA MET A 84 6.61 -0.63 0.17
C MET A 84 7.77 -1.23 -0.63
N VAL A 85 7.58 -1.47 -1.92
CA VAL A 85 8.62 -1.97 -2.83
C VAL A 85 9.50 -0.81 -3.29
N LEU A 86 10.49 -0.47 -2.47
CA LEU A 86 11.28 0.74 -2.64
C LEU A 86 12.08 0.82 -3.96
N PRO A 87 12.69 -0.28 -4.47
CA PRO A 87 13.43 -0.22 -5.75
C PRO A 87 12.57 0.09 -6.99
N GLN A 88 11.24 0.02 -6.87
CA GLN A 88 10.32 0.36 -7.95
C GLN A 88 9.90 1.83 -7.97
N ARG A 89 10.51 2.66 -7.10
CA ARG A 89 10.06 4.02 -6.85
C ARG A 89 11.18 5.03 -6.92
N GLN A 90 10.83 6.26 -7.29
CA GLN A 90 11.74 7.39 -7.22
C GLN A 90 11.92 7.80 -5.74
N ILE A 91 13.12 7.60 -5.20
CA ILE A 91 13.41 7.67 -3.76
C ILE A 91 13.14 9.06 -3.15
N ALA A 92 13.53 10.14 -3.84
CA ALA A 92 13.29 11.48 -3.32
C ALA A 92 11.81 11.82 -3.25
N LEU A 93 11.01 11.32 -4.20
CA LEU A 93 9.56 11.47 -4.19
C LEU A 93 8.93 10.70 -3.02
N VAL A 94 9.37 9.46 -2.79
CA VAL A 94 8.91 8.65 -1.65
C VAL A 94 9.21 9.36 -0.33
N ALA A 95 10.43 9.84 -0.15
CA ALA A 95 10.82 10.57 1.06
C ALA A 95 9.91 11.80 1.29
N LYS A 96 9.61 12.54 0.23
CA LYS A 96 8.69 13.69 0.30
C LYS A 96 7.26 13.29 0.63
N GLN A 97 6.75 12.25 0.00
CA GLN A 97 5.39 11.73 0.25
C GLN A 97 5.24 11.25 1.70
N VAL A 98 6.18 10.44 2.18
CA VAL A 98 6.17 9.90 3.55
C VAL A 98 6.28 11.02 4.58
N SER A 99 7.19 11.97 4.40
CA SER A 99 7.32 13.14 5.29
C SER A 99 6.04 13.97 5.36
N SER A 100 5.39 14.20 4.21
CA SER A 100 4.13 14.94 4.14
C SER A 100 3.01 14.17 4.85
N LEU A 101 2.93 12.87 4.60
CA LEU A 101 1.93 12.00 5.20
C LEU A 101 2.12 11.88 6.72
N ASP A 102 3.36 11.79 7.18
CA ASP A 102 3.67 11.75 8.61
C ASP A 102 3.20 13.04 9.32
N THR A 103 3.46 14.20 8.72
CA THR A 103 2.96 15.49 9.21
C THR A 103 1.42 15.53 9.23
N LEU A 104 0.75 15.14 8.15
CA LEU A 104 -0.71 15.17 8.04
C LEU A 104 -1.40 14.14 8.95
N SER A 105 -0.71 13.08 9.32
CA SER A 105 -1.21 12.05 10.23
C SER A 105 -0.83 12.26 11.70
N ASN A 106 -0.17 13.37 12.04
CA ASN A 106 0.36 13.62 13.40
C ASN A 106 1.33 12.51 13.89
N GLY A 107 2.28 12.10 13.04
CA GLY A 107 3.33 11.15 13.43
C GLY A 107 2.85 9.70 13.56
N ARG A 108 1.81 9.31 12.81
CA ARG A 108 1.26 7.95 12.87
C ARG A 108 1.85 6.99 11.84
N ILE A 109 2.80 7.44 11.00
CA ILE A 109 3.30 6.64 9.89
C ILE A 109 4.40 5.69 10.32
N ARG A 110 4.33 4.46 9.84
CA ARG A 110 5.38 3.45 9.85
C ARG A 110 5.73 3.04 8.42
N LEU A 111 6.95 3.32 8.00
CA LEU A 111 7.43 2.92 6.69
C LEU A 111 8.13 1.57 6.76
N GLY A 112 7.44 0.50 6.37
CA GLY A 112 8.03 -0.80 6.08
C GLY A 112 8.48 -0.87 4.63
N VAL A 113 9.74 -1.22 4.39
CA VAL A 113 10.31 -1.29 3.03
C VAL A 113 10.77 -2.70 2.68
N GLY A 114 10.71 -3.03 1.40
CA GLY A 114 11.16 -4.30 0.86
C GLY A 114 11.65 -4.18 -0.56
N ILE A 115 12.22 -5.27 -1.06
CA ILE A 115 12.73 -5.33 -2.44
C ILE A 115 11.69 -5.83 -3.44
N GLY A 116 10.53 -6.29 -2.98
CA GLY A 116 9.54 -6.94 -3.83
C GLY A 116 9.97 -8.33 -4.30
N TRP A 117 9.04 -9.02 -4.92
CA TRP A 117 9.26 -10.42 -5.37
C TRP A 117 8.70 -10.69 -6.78
N GLN A 118 7.88 -9.79 -7.31
CA GLN A 118 7.17 -10.00 -8.56
C GLN A 118 7.94 -9.39 -9.74
N ARG A 119 8.66 -10.23 -10.45
CA ARG A 119 9.51 -9.83 -11.58
C ARG A 119 8.77 -9.05 -12.68
N SER A 120 7.49 -9.41 -12.95
CA SER A 120 6.69 -8.76 -13.98
C SER A 120 6.43 -7.27 -13.72
N GLU A 121 6.44 -6.83 -12.46
CA GLU A 121 6.33 -5.41 -12.09
C GLU A 121 7.59 -4.65 -12.47
N TYR A 122 8.75 -5.20 -12.13
CA TYR A 122 10.04 -4.61 -12.50
C TYR A 122 10.19 -4.44 -14.01
N GLU A 123 9.81 -5.48 -14.76
CA GLU A 123 9.82 -5.44 -16.24
C GLU A 123 8.85 -4.37 -16.78
N ALA A 124 7.67 -4.20 -16.16
CA ALA A 124 6.69 -3.20 -16.57
C ALA A 124 7.16 -1.76 -16.26
N LEU A 125 7.92 -1.59 -15.20
CA LEU A 125 8.49 -0.31 -14.76
C LEU A 125 9.85 0.00 -15.40
N ASN A 126 10.39 -0.93 -16.21
CA ASN A 126 11.75 -0.85 -16.76
C ASN A 126 12.83 -0.74 -15.68
N GLU A 127 12.63 -1.45 -14.58
CA GLU A 127 13.56 -1.53 -13.45
C GLU A 127 14.27 -2.87 -13.40
N ASN A 128 15.46 -2.91 -12.81
CA ASN A 128 16.26 -4.13 -12.69
C ASN A 128 15.76 -5.01 -11.54
N PHE A 129 15.29 -6.22 -11.88
CA PHE A 129 15.02 -7.26 -10.89
C PHE A 129 16.32 -8.03 -10.58
N ARG A 130 16.89 -7.83 -9.39
CA ARG A 130 18.12 -8.50 -8.96
C ARG A 130 17.88 -9.37 -7.73
#